data_0439fc1c6d1381c59f49cde96d824968
#
_entry.id   0439fc1c6d1381c59f49cde96d824968
#
_cell.length_a   1.000
_cell.length_b   1.000
_cell.length_c   1.000
_cell.angle_alpha   90.00
_cell.angle_beta   90.00
_cell.angle_gamma   90.00
#
_symmetry.space_group_name_H-M   'P 1'
#
loop_
_entity.id
_entity.type
_entity.pdbx_description
1 polymer ?
#
loop_
_entity_poly.entity_id
_entity_poly.type
_entity_poly.pdbx_seq_one_letter_code
_entity_poly.pdbx_strand_id
1 'polypeptide(L)'
;MATSTNSLIRVTDVCKEYNGGSVHALSHCNLSVKKGEVVAIIGPSGSGKSTLLRCLNLLEQPTSGTIYFKDVALNGKKVNLDLHRREMGMVFQHFNLFPHMTVKKNITLAPVKLGLKSQAEADAQAMALLERIGLADKANEYPAMLSGGQKQRIAIVRALAMAPE
;
A
#
# COMPACT_ATOMS: atom_id res chain seq x y z
N MET A 1 21.53 -20.77 10.27
CA MET A 1 20.74 -21.42 9.20
C MET A 1 19.48 -20.58 9.01
N ALA A 2 19.36 -19.86 7.92
CA ALA A 2 18.16 -19.09 7.62
C ALA A 2 17.07 -20.09 7.17
N THR A 3 16.09 -20.34 8.02
CA THR A 3 14.88 -21.05 7.63
C THR A 3 14.19 -20.19 6.58
N SER A 4 14.23 -20.62 5.31
CA SER A 4 13.43 -20.07 4.23
C SER A 4 11.96 -20.22 4.63
N THR A 5 11.44 -19.18 5.26
CA THR A 5 10.02 -19.09 5.58
C THR A 5 9.34 -18.65 4.28
N ASN A 6 8.40 -19.46 3.77
CA ASN A 6 7.58 -19.19 2.59
C ASN A 6 6.61 -18.00 2.84
N SER A 7 7.09 -16.96 3.53
CA SER A 7 6.33 -15.77 3.89
C SER A 7 6.66 -14.63 2.94
N LEU A 8 5.61 -14.01 2.39
CA LEU A 8 5.72 -12.82 1.56
C LEU A 8 6.13 -11.60 2.40
N ILE A 9 5.49 -11.44 3.57
CA ILE A 9 5.80 -10.40 4.55
C ILE A 9 6.11 -11.08 5.89
N ARG A 10 7.19 -10.62 6.55
CA ARG A 10 7.52 -11.05 7.90
C ARG A 10 7.94 -9.85 8.75
N VAL A 11 7.33 -9.75 9.91
CA VAL A 11 7.59 -8.73 10.93
C VAL A 11 8.22 -9.43 12.12
N THR A 12 9.36 -8.95 12.57
CA THR A 12 10.09 -9.56 13.68
C THR A 12 10.41 -8.50 14.72
N ASP A 13 9.82 -8.66 15.89
CA ASP A 13 10.06 -7.86 17.09
C ASP A 13 9.95 -6.35 16.88
N VAL A 14 8.95 -5.94 16.06
CA VAL A 14 8.78 -4.54 15.67
C VAL A 14 8.13 -3.73 16.79
N CYS A 15 8.82 -2.66 17.18
CA CYS A 15 8.32 -1.62 18.06
C CYS A 15 8.20 -0.29 17.32
N LYS A 16 7.22 0.52 17.69
CA LYS A 16 7.09 1.90 17.24
C LYS A 16 6.69 2.81 18.39
N GLU A 17 7.54 3.77 18.63
CA GLU A 17 7.36 4.80 19.65
C GLU A 17 7.28 6.19 19.01
N TYR A 18 6.51 7.07 19.63
CA TYR A 18 6.41 8.47 19.26
C TYR A 18 6.74 9.36 20.47
N ASN A 19 6.97 10.64 20.23
CA ASN A 19 7.20 11.67 21.24
C ASN A 19 8.30 11.28 22.23
N GLY A 20 9.45 10.79 21.75
CA GLY A 20 10.57 10.42 22.60
C GLY A 20 10.31 9.24 23.55
N GLY A 21 9.43 8.31 23.14
CA GLY A 21 9.11 7.12 23.93
C GLY A 21 7.86 7.23 24.81
N SER A 22 7.19 8.40 24.83
CA SER A 22 5.98 8.58 25.67
C SER A 22 4.73 7.86 25.12
N VAL A 23 4.72 7.50 23.84
CA VAL A 23 3.62 6.78 23.19
C VAL A 23 4.14 5.52 22.51
N HIS A 24 3.78 4.35 23.04
CA HIS A 24 4.11 3.05 22.46
C HIS A 24 2.98 2.60 21.54
N ALA A 25 3.11 2.85 20.23
CA ALA A 25 2.10 2.48 19.25
C ALA A 25 2.17 1.02 18.81
N LEU A 26 3.38 0.43 18.80
CA LEU A 26 3.63 -0.99 18.57
C LEU A 26 4.66 -1.48 19.60
N SER A 27 4.42 -2.66 20.17
CA SER A 27 5.29 -3.28 21.15
C SER A 27 5.53 -4.74 20.79
N HIS A 28 6.78 -5.08 20.44
CA HIS A 28 7.24 -6.43 20.12
C HIS A 28 6.33 -7.20 19.14
N CYS A 29 5.85 -6.49 18.10
CA CYS A 29 4.94 -7.06 17.12
C CYS A 29 5.65 -8.09 16.25
N ASN A 30 5.02 -9.27 16.10
CA ASN A 30 5.47 -10.34 15.23
C ASN A 30 4.30 -10.75 14.33
N LEU A 31 4.56 -10.87 13.01
CA LEU A 31 3.57 -11.26 12.01
C LEU A 31 4.27 -11.96 10.85
N SER A 32 3.63 -12.97 10.30
CA SER A 32 4.06 -13.63 9.07
C SER A 32 2.85 -13.76 8.15
N VAL A 33 2.99 -13.33 6.91
CA VAL A 33 1.94 -13.40 5.88
C VAL A 33 2.50 -14.13 4.68
N LYS A 34 1.82 -15.19 4.25
CA LYS A 34 2.19 -15.98 3.07
C LYS A 34 1.57 -15.37 1.81
N LYS A 35 2.11 -15.71 0.65
CA LYS A 35 1.52 -15.33 -0.64
C LYS A 35 0.10 -15.91 -0.75
N GLY A 36 -0.86 -15.06 -1.14
CA GLY A 36 -2.28 -15.42 -1.25
C GLY A 36 -3.05 -15.49 0.08
N GLU A 37 -2.38 -15.26 1.21
CA GLU A 37 -3.04 -15.23 2.52
C GLU A 37 -3.79 -13.92 2.74
N VAL A 38 -4.97 -14.00 3.34
CA VAL A 38 -5.75 -12.84 3.79
C VAL A 38 -5.69 -12.76 5.31
N VAL A 39 -5.13 -11.65 5.81
CA VAL A 39 -5.00 -11.40 7.24
C VAL A 39 -5.84 -10.20 7.64
N ALA A 40 -6.71 -10.36 8.65
CA ALA A 40 -7.48 -9.28 9.23
C ALA A 40 -6.88 -8.84 10.56
N ILE A 41 -6.59 -7.53 10.70
CA ILE A 41 -6.11 -6.92 11.94
C ILE A 41 -7.28 -6.21 12.61
N ILE A 42 -7.73 -6.69 13.76
CA ILE A 42 -8.86 -6.16 14.52
C ILE A 42 -8.41 -5.57 15.85
N GLY A 43 -9.17 -4.65 16.37
CA GLY A 43 -8.91 -3.99 17.66
C GLY A 43 -9.55 -2.60 17.75
N PRO A 44 -9.59 -1.98 18.93
CA PRO A 44 -10.18 -0.66 19.14
C PRO A 44 -9.43 0.45 18.39
N SER A 45 -10.03 1.64 18.31
CA SER A 45 -9.35 2.83 17.78
C SER A 45 -8.10 3.13 18.64
N GLY A 46 -7.01 3.55 18.00
CA GLY A 46 -5.74 3.83 18.68
C GLY A 46 -4.86 2.60 18.99
N SER A 47 -5.30 1.36 18.70
CA SER A 47 -4.52 0.14 19.01
C SER A 47 -3.33 -0.15 18.07
N GLY A 48 -2.87 0.82 17.27
CA GLY A 48 -1.68 0.66 16.43
C GLY A 48 -1.88 -0.01 15.07
N LYS A 49 -3.10 -0.45 14.69
CA LYS A 49 -3.36 -1.14 13.40
C LYS A 49 -2.84 -0.38 12.18
N SER A 50 -3.18 0.89 12.07
CA SER A 50 -2.73 1.75 10.96
C SER A 50 -1.23 2.02 11.01
N THR A 51 -0.65 2.09 12.20
CA THR A 51 0.80 2.22 12.41
C THR A 51 1.51 0.97 11.90
N LEU A 52 1.02 -0.22 12.26
CA LEU A 52 1.59 -1.48 11.75
C LEU A 52 1.53 -1.54 10.23
N LEU A 53 0.37 -1.26 9.61
CA LEU A 53 0.23 -1.25 8.15
C LEU A 53 1.20 -0.26 7.48
N ARG A 54 1.40 0.93 8.07
CA ARG A 54 2.37 1.91 7.54
C ARG A 54 3.82 1.48 7.74
N CYS A 55 4.11 0.72 8.79
CA CYS A 55 5.43 0.16 9.00
C CYS A 55 5.76 -0.92 7.97
N LEU A 56 4.76 -1.74 7.52
CA LEU A 56 5.00 -2.83 6.56
C LEU A 56 5.68 -2.36 5.26
N ASN A 57 5.36 -1.16 4.79
CA ASN A 57 5.98 -0.56 3.59
C ASN A 57 6.93 0.61 3.91
N LEU A 58 7.31 0.76 5.19
CA LEU A 58 8.18 1.81 5.71
C LEU A 58 7.72 3.24 5.38
N LEU A 59 6.43 3.50 5.21
CA LEU A 59 5.87 4.85 5.29
C LEU A 59 6.03 5.43 6.70
N GLU A 60 6.07 4.54 7.68
CA GLU A 60 6.42 4.83 9.07
C GLU A 60 7.62 3.96 9.46
N GLN A 61 8.72 4.58 9.85
CA GLN A 61 9.91 3.84 10.27
C GLN A 61 9.67 3.21 11.66
N PRO A 62 9.87 1.90 11.84
CA PRO A 62 9.85 1.30 13.17
C PRO A 62 11.00 1.86 14.03
N THR A 63 10.78 1.93 15.34
CA THR A 63 11.82 2.33 16.30
C THR A 63 12.85 1.21 16.48
N SER A 64 12.37 -0.04 16.48
CA SER A 64 13.21 -1.24 16.53
C SER A 64 12.55 -2.42 15.83
N GLY A 65 13.27 -3.52 15.70
CA GLY A 65 12.82 -4.73 14.99
C GLY A 65 13.05 -4.67 13.49
N THR A 66 12.58 -5.66 12.76
CA THR A 66 12.86 -5.81 11.33
C THR A 66 11.62 -6.23 10.57
N ILE A 67 11.43 -5.61 9.40
CA ILE A 67 10.36 -5.93 8.45
C ILE A 67 11.00 -6.50 7.19
N TYR A 68 10.53 -7.67 6.79
CA TYR A 68 10.98 -8.36 5.60
C TYR A 68 9.86 -8.43 4.57
N PHE A 69 10.22 -8.23 3.31
CA PHE A 69 9.40 -8.49 2.14
C PHE A 69 10.20 -9.35 1.17
N LYS A 70 9.67 -10.52 0.79
CA LYS A 70 10.39 -11.51 -0.04
C LYS A 70 11.82 -11.77 0.51
N ASP A 71 11.91 -12.02 1.82
CA ASP A 71 13.16 -12.23 2.58
C ASP A 71 14.16 -11.06 2.59
N VAL A 72 13.85 -9.93 1.97
CA VAL A 72 14.66 -8.70 2.04
C VAL A 72 14.26 -7.87 3.25
N ALA A 73 15.22 -7.59 4.14
CA ALA A 73 15.01 -6.70 5.29
C ALA A 73 14.85 -5.25 4.81
N LEU A 74 13.62 -4.73 4.77
CA LEU A 74 13.30 -3.43 4.19
C LEU A 74 13.98 -2.25 4.91
N ASN A 75 14.14 -2.33 6.23
CA ASN A 75 14.82 -1.31 7.03
C ASN A 75 16.35 -1.49 7.09
N GLY A 76 16.92 -2.28 6.20
CA GLY A 76 18.37 -2.43 6.02
C GLY A 76 19.03 -1.20 5.36
N LYS A 77 20.32 -0.96 5.66
CA LYS A 77 21.06 0.26 5.26
C LYS A 77 21.22 0.50 3.73
N LYS A 78 20.99 -0.48 2.86
CA LYS A 78 21.24 -0.40 1.40
C LYS A 78 20.04 -0.84 0.57
N VAL A 79 18.83 -0.81 1.12
CA VAL A 79 17.63 -1.26 0.41
C VAL A 79 17.01 -0.13 -0.39
N ASN A 80 16.76 -0.37 -1.67
CA ASN A 80 15.98 0.55 -2.50
C ASN A 80 14.47 0.33 -2.22
N LEU A 81 13.94 1.11 -1.29
CA LEU A 81 12.54 1.00 -0.85
C LEU A 81 11.53 1.24 -1.98
N ASP A 82 11.87 2.07 -2.98
CA ASP A 82 10.94 2.37 -4.06
C ASP A 82 10.69 1.17 -4.96
N LEU A 83 11.68 0.28 -5.13
CA LEU A 83 11.48 -0.99 -5.83
C LEU A 83 10.49 -1.89 -5.08
N HIS A 84 10.65 -2.03 -3.78
CA HIS A 84 9.75 -2.87 -2.97
C HIS A 84 8.34 -2.26 -2.85
N ARG A 85 8.22 -0.95 -2.69
CA ARG A 85 6.93 -0.26 -2.64
C ARG A 85 6.12 -0.39 -3.93
N ARG A 86 6.76 -0.56 -5.08
CA ARG A 86 6.06 -0.83 -6.36
C ARG A 86 5.28 -2.13 -6.32
N GLU A 87 5.79 -3.12 -5.59
CA GLU A 87 5.19 -4.45 -5.45
C GLU A 87 4.19 -4.54 -4.28
N MET A 88 4.09 -3.47 -3.47
CA MET A 88 3.23 -3.40 -2.28
C MET A 88 2.13 -2.37 -2.48
N GLY A 89 0.94 -2.80 -2.91
CA GLY A 89 -0.21 -1.91 -3.02
C GLY A 89 -0.72 -1.47 -1.64
N MET A 90 -1.09 -0.20 -1.49
CA MET A 90 -1.70 0.31 -0.26
C MET A 90 -2.92 1.18 -0.57
N VAL A 91 -4.01 0.93 0.16
CA VAL A 91 -5.23 1.74 0.12
C VAL A 91 -5.39 2.42 1.47
N PHE A 92 -5.48 3.76 1.46
CA PHE A 92 -5.62 4.57 2.68
C PHE A 92 -7.08 4.78 3.04
N GLN A 93 -7.35 5.01 4.33
CA GLN A 93 -8.68 5.30 4.85
C GLN A 93 -9.31 6.55 4.21
N HIS A 94 -8.53 7.58 3.90
CA HIS A 94 -8.96 8.83 3.25
C HIS A 94 -8.80 8.80 1.73
N PHE A 95 -8.63 7.61 1.12
CA PHE A 95 -8.50 7.35 -0.32
C PHE A 95 -7.28 8.01 -0.97
N ASN A 96 -6.87 9.20 -0.55
CA ASN A 96 -5.70 9.97 -1.01
C ASN A 96 -5.61 10.09 -2.55
N LEU A 97 -6.76 10.31 -3.19
CA LEU A 97 -6.79 10.63 -4.62
C LEU A 97 -6.26 12.05 -4.84
N PHE A 98 -5.52 12.24 -5.91
CA PHE A 98 -5.04 13.56 -6.32
C PHE A 98 -6.22 14.42 -6.79
N PRO A 99 -6.61 15.49 -6.07
CA PRO A 99 -7.85 16.22 -6.32
C PRO A 99 -7.81 17.01 -7.64
N HIS A 100 -6.62 17.37 -8.12
CA HIS A 100 -6.38 18.11 -9.35
C HIS A 100 -6.22 17.23 -10.60
N MET A 101 -6.40 15.92 -10.45
CA MET A 101 -6.31 14.94 -11.53
C MET A 101 -7.65 14.22 -11.73
N THR A 102 -7.98 13.89 -12.97
CA THR A 102 -9.15 13.04 -13.26
C THR A 102 -8.96 11.64 -12.67
N VAL A 103 -10.06 10.89 -12.57
CA VAL A 103 -10.05 9.48 -12.12
C VAL A 103 -9.04 8.66 -12.93
N LYS A 104 -9.10 8.73 -14.26
CA LYS A 104 -8.18 8.01 -15.16
C LYS A 104 -6.72 8.40 -14.87
N LYS A 105 -6.43 9.70 -14.75
CA LYS A 105 -5.07 10.17 -14.43
C LYS A 105 -4.58 9.71 -13.06
N ASN A 106 -5.45 9.62 -12.07
CA ASN A 106 -5.09 9.06 -10.75
C ASN A 106 -4.63 7.60 -10.86
N ILE A 107 -5.22 6.81 -11.76
CA ILE A 107 -4.88 5.41 -11.97
C ILE A 107 -3.61 5.25 -12.82
N THR A 108 -3.46 6.06 -13.87
CA THR A 108 -2.38 5.91 -14.86
C THR A 108 -1.06 6.57 -14.45
N LEU A 109 -1.10 7.51 -13.51
CA LEU A 109 0.08 8.32 -13.14
C LEU A 109 1.29 7.48 -12.77
N ALA A 110 1.14 6.54 -11.84
CA ALA A 110 2.27 5.77 -11.33
C ALA A 110 2.84 4.80 -12.37
N PRO A 111 2.03 3.96 -13.06
CA PRO A 111 2.55 3.10 -14.12
C PRO A 111 3.32 3.84 -15.22
N VAL A 112 2.83 5.00 -15.64
CA VAL A 112 3.48 5.80 -16.69
C VAL A 112 4.73 6.49 -16.16
N LYS A 113 4.63 7.18 -15.01
CA LYS A 113 5.75 7.95 -14.45
C LYS A 113 6.95 7.05 -14.09
N LEU A 114 6.70 5.81 -13.71
CA LEU A 114 7.73 4.83 -13.39
C LEU A 114 8.24 4.05 -14.61
N GLY A 115 7.74 4.37 -15.81
CA GLY A 115 8.16 3.72 -17.07
C GLY A 115 7.75 2.24 -17.17
N LEU A 116 6.74 1.82 -16.38
CA LEU A 116 6.25 0.44 -16.41
C LEU A 116 5.31 0.19 -17.61
N LYS A 117 4.64 1.25 -18.06
CA LYS A 117 3.70 1.22 -19.19
C LYS A 117 3.77 2.52 -19.99
N SER A 118 3.51 2.42 -21.28
CA SER A 118 3.20 3.58 -22.11
C SER A 118 1.87 4.23 -21.67
N GLN A 119 1.63 5.47 -22.06
CA GLN A 119 0.38 6.14 -21.75
C GLN A 119 -0.84 5.38 -22.31
N ALA A 120 -0.73 4.86 -23.55
CA ALA A 120 -1.83 4.12 -24.19
C ALA A 120 -2.16 2.82 -23.45
N GLU A 121 -1.14 2.05 -23.03
CA GLU A 121 -1.32 0.81 -22.27
C GLU A 121 -1.92 1.10 -20.87
N ALA A 122 -1.46 2.15 -20.20
CA ALA A 122 -1.98 2.56 -18.90
C ALA A 122 -3.43 3.03 -19.00
N ASP A 123 -3.79 3.78 -20.05
CA ASP A 123 -5.15 4.24 -20.30
C ASP A 123 -6.09 3.06 -20.58
N ALA A 124 -5.68 2.10 -21.40
CA ALA A 124 -6.45 0.89 -21.67
C ALA A 124 -6.68 0.07 -20.40
N GLN A 125 -5.63 -0.13 -19.60
CA GLN A 125 -5.73 -0.82 -18.32
C GLN A 125 -6.64 -0.08 -17.34
N ALA A 126 -6.52 1.23 -17.24
CA ALA A 126 -7.36 2.04 -16.35
C ALA A 126 -8.84 1.92 -16.72
N MET A 127 -9.16 1.96 -18.01
CA MET A 127 -10.55 1.78 -18.48
C MET A 127 -11.08 0.38 -18.15
N ALA A 128 -10.33 -0.67 -18.41
CA ALA A 128 -10.72 -2.04 -18.08
C ALA A 128 -10.95 -2.22 -16.55
N LEU A 129 -10.09 -1.62 -15.73
CA LEU A 129 -10.26 -1.65 -14.28
C LEU A 129 -11.50 -0.85 -13.84
N LEU A 130 -11.77 0.31 -14.44
CA LEU A 130 -12.96 1.12 -14.13
C LEU A 130 -14.26 0.41 -14.55
N GLU A 131 -14.26 -0.30 -15.67
CA GLU A 131 -15.40 -1.14 -16.09
C GLU A 131 -15.70 -2.22 -15.06
N ARG A 132 -14.69 -2.92 -14.55
CA ARG A 132 -14.87 -3.97 -13.53
C ARG A 132 -15.52 -3.48 -12.24
N ILE A 133 -15.39 -2.18 -11.91
CA ILE A 133 -16.00 -1.58 -10.72
C ILE A 133 -17.23 -0.73 -11.05
N GLY A 134 -17.70 -0.73 -12.31
CA GLY A 134 -18.88 0.00 -12.78
C GLY A 134 -18.73 1.52 -12.70
N LEU A 135 -17.53 2.05 -13.03
CA LEU A 135 -17.22 3.49 -12.99
C LEU A 135 -16.50 3.98 -14.25
N ALA A 136 -16.67 3.31 -15.40
CA ALA A 136 -16.04 3.71 -16.66
C ALA A 136 -16.51 5.11 -17.11
N ASP A 137 -17.78 5.44 -16.88
CA ASP A 137 -18.38 6.75 -17.17
C ASP A 137 -17.74 7.89 -16.34
N LYS A 138 -17.06 7.57 -15.24
CA LYS A 138 -16.40 8.53 -14.35
C LYS A 138 -14.91 8.76 -14.67
N ALA A 139 -14.38 8.15 -15.72
CA ALA A 139 -12.95 8.21 -16.06
C ALA A 139 -12.39 9.63 -16.16
N ASN A 140 -13.17 10.56 -16.67
CA ASN A 140 -12.78 11.97 -16.86
C ASN A 140 -13.24 12.91 -15.74
N GLU A 141 -13.99 12.40 -14.76
CA GLU A 141 -14.42 13.17 -13.61
C GLU A 141 -13.27 13.41 -12.62
N TYR A 142 -13.42 14.44 -11.78
CA TYR A 142 -12.50 14.75 -10.70
C TYR A 142 -12.98 14.15 -9.37
N PRO A 143 -12.06 13.84 -8.42
CA PRO A 143 -12.44 13.28 -7.13
C PRO A 143 -13.53 14.05 -6.36
N ALA A 144 -13.59 15.38 -6.53
CA ALA A 144 -14.59 16.21 -5.86
C ALA A 144 -16.04 15.83 -6.26
N MET A 145 -16.25 15.31 -7.48
CA MET A 145 -17.56 14.95 -8.03
C MET A 145 -18.02 13.53 -7.64
N LEU A 146 -17.24 12.81 -6.82
CA LEU A 146 -17.47 11.40 -6.51
C LEU A 146 -17.96 11.21 -5.07
N SER A 147 -18.83 10.21 -4.88
CA SER A 147 -19.19 9.75 -3.54
C SER A 147 -18.02 9.07 -2.82
N GLY A 148 -18.09 8.92 -1.48
CA GLY A 148 -17.08 8.24 -0.70
C GLY A 148 -16.82 6.80 -1.17
N GLY A 149 -17.88 6.04 -1.46
CA GLY A 149 -17.77 4.67 -1.97
C GLY A 149 -17.15 4.59 -3.37
N GLN A 150 -17.41 5.58 -4.25
CA GLN A 150 -16.76 5.67 -5.55
C GLN A 150 -15.25 5.97 -5.38
N LYS A 151 -14.88 6.93 -4.53
CA LYS A 151 -13.48 7.25 -4.21
C LYS A 151 -12.73 6.05 -3.67
N GLN A 152 -13.36 5.26 -2.79
CA GLN A 152 -12.77 4.05 -2.24
C GLN A 152 -12.48 3.02 -3.32
N ARG A 153 -13.47 2.72 -4.17
CA ARG A 153 -13.27 1.78 -5.29
C ARG A 153 -12.16 2.23 -6.24
N ILE A 154 -12.09 3.52 -6.57
CA ILE A 154 -11.03 4.09 -7.41
C ILE A 154 -9.66 3.98 -6.72
N ALA A 155 -9.56 4.22 -5.41
CA ALA A 155 -8.30 4.06 -4.69
C ALA A 155 -7.81 2.60 -4.70
N ILE A 156 -8.71 1.63 -4.64
CA ILE A 156 -8.39 0.21 -4.79
C ILE A 156 -7.86 -0.07 -6.20
N VAL A 157 -8.56 0.39 -7.24
CA VAL A 157 -8.14 0.17 -8.65
C VAL A 157 -6.80 0.84 -8.94
N ARG A 158 -6.55 2.03 -8.36
CA ARG A 158 -5.26 2.71 -8.46
C ARG A 158 -4.12 1.86 -7.90
N ALA A 159 -4.33 1.22 -6.75
CA ALA A 159 -3.34 0.30 -6.19
C ALA A 159 -3.14 -0.93 -7.09
N LEU A 160 -4.22 -1.53 -7.61
CA LEU A 160 -4.17 -2.69 -8.50
C LEU A 160 -3.52 -2.38 -9.86
N ALA A 161 -3.55 -1.13 -10.34
CA ALA A 161 -2.93 -0.74 -11.60
C ALA A 161 -1.41 -0.94 -11.61
N MET A 162 -0.78 -0.99 -10.43
CA MET A 162 0.65 -1.30 -10.25
C MET A 162 0.94 -2.81 -10.28
N ALA A 163 -0.08 -3.67 -10.38
CA ALA A 163 0.03 -5.14 -10.31
C ALA A 163 0.86 -5.61 -9.09
N PRO A 164 0.48 -5.23 -7.87
CA PRO A 164 1.20 -5.66 -6.66
C PRO A 164 1.16 -7.18 -6.49
N GLU A 165 2.09 -7.72 -5.68
CA GLU A 165 2.17 -9.16 -5.37
C GLU A 165 0.98 -9.69 -4.58
#